data_7de27387eb0bcd0b4afe6420b74798bd
#
_entry.id   7de27387eb0bcd0b4afe6420b74798bd
#
_cell.length_a   1.000
_cell.length_b   1.000
_cell.length_c   1.000
_cell.angle_alpha   90.00
_cell.angle_beta   90.00
_cell.angle_gamma   90.00
#
_symmetry.space_group_name_H-M   'P 1'
#
loop_
_entity.id
_entity.type
_entity.pdbx_description
1 polymer ?
#
loop_
_entity_poly.entity_id
_entity_poly.type
_entity_poly.pdbx_seq_one_letter_code
_entity_poly.pdbx_strand_id
1 'polypeptide(L)'
;VDRYGPVLSVQIGTAGMEALRPQIQALLQQVAGVEAMVWRNDTGARELEGLPREVSVAFGEVHEPVWIEENGARFGIAPISGQKTGWFYDQRDNRAALMPWVRGARVLDLFSYGGGWGVCAAVHGADSALCVDASAPALASVARNAEASGVGARVRTLQQDAFDACKALREAGERFDVIVVDPPAFIKRKKDAEQGALAYRRIN
;
A
#
# COMPACT_ATOMS: atom_id res chain seq x y z
N VAL A 1 -11.94 1.67 -9.03
CA VAL A 1 -11.76 3.14 -8.95
C VAL A 1 -11.43 3.49 -7.52
N ASP A 2 -10.28 4.11 -7.31
CA ASP A 2 -9.87 4.65 -6.02
C ASP A 2 -9.82 6.18 -6.11
N ARG A 3 -10.22 6.84 -5.03
CA ARG A 3 -10.21 8.29 -4.94
C ARG A 3 -9.19 8.76 -3.89
N TYR A 4 -8.27 9.59 -4.33
CA TYR A 4 -7.25 10.23 -3.50
C TYR A 4 -7.47 11.74 -3.51
N GLY A 5 -8.29 12.23 -2.57
CA GLY A 5 -8.70 13.64 -2.57
C GLY A 5 -9.36 14.03 -3.89
N PRO A 6 -8.76 14.97 -4.68
CA PRO A 6 -9.29 15.39 -5.97
C PRO A 6 -8.88 14.48 -7.15
N VAL A 7 -8.07 13.45 -6.92
CA VAL A 7 -7.53 12.57 -7.96
C VAL A 7 -8.21 11.21 -7.94
N LEU A 8 -8.64 10.73 -9.11
CA LEU A 8 -9.09 9.35 -9.30
C LEU A 8 -7.97 8.50 -9.90
N SER A 9 -7.79 7.29 -9.36
CA SER A 9 -7.00 6.22 -9.94
C SER A 9 -7.93 5.12 -10.44
N VAL A 10 -7.93 4.86 -11.72
CA VAL A 10 -8.90 3.99 -12.39
C VAL A 10 -8.18 2.86 -13.13
N GLN A 11 -8.66 1.64 -12.94
CA GLN A 11 -8.12 0.46 -13.59
C GLN A 11 -9.21 -0.27 -14.37
N ILE A 12 -8.93 -0.54 -15.64
CA ILE A 12 -9.78 -1.32 -16.53
C ILE A 12 -9.01 -2.57 -16.95
N GLY A 13 -9.54 -3.76 -16.61
CA GLY A 13 -8.88 -5.04 -16.83
C GLY A 13 -9.38 -5.84 -18.04
N THR A 14 -10.54 -5.52 -18.61
CA THR A 14 -11.17 -6.32 -19.66
C THR A 14 -11.43 -5.53 -20.94
N ALA A 15 -11.45 -6.22 -22.08
CA ALA A 15 -11.70 -5.63 -23.39
C ALA A 15 -13.10 -4.97 -23.48
N GLY A 16 -14.10 -5.57 -22.83
CA GLY A 16 -15.44 -4.98 -22.77
C GLY A 16 -15.49 -3.64 -22.04
N MET A 17 -14.77 -3.52 -20.90
CA MET A 17 -14.65 -2.25 -20.19
C MET A 17 -13.79 -1.24 -20.94
N GLU A 18 -12.75 -1.70 -21.66
CA GLU A 18 -11.93 -0.82 -22.50
C GLU A 18 -12.74 -0.17 -23.62
N ALA A 19 -13.67 -0.90 -24.24
CA ALA A 19 -14.59 -0.34 -25.25
C ALA A 19 -15.49 0.77 -24.67
N LEU A 20 -15.78 0.75 -23.37
CA LEU A 20 -16.55 1.76 -22.65
C LEU A 20 -15.70 2.88 -22.05
N ARG A 21 -14.37 2.86 -22.24
CA ARG A 21 -13.43 3.80 -21.63
C ARG A 21 -13.82 5.28 -21.80
N PRO A 22 -14.23 5.76 -23.00
CA PRO A 22 -14.65 7.15 -23.16
C PRO A 22 -15.88 7.52 -22.32
N GLN A 23 -16.87 6.62 -22.25
CA GLN A 23 -18.08 6.83 -21.46
C GLN A 23 -17.77 6.83 -19.97
N ILE A 24 -16.93 5.88 -19.50
CA ILE A 24 -16.47 5.81 -18.10
C ILE A 24 -15.76 7.12 -17.73
N GLN A 25 -14.85 7.60 -18.58
CA GLN A 25 -14.15 8.85 -18.34
C GLN A 25 -15.11 10.02 -18.23
N ALA A 26 -16.04 10.16 -19.17
CA ALA A 26 -17.01 11.25 -19.19
C ALA A 26 -17.91 11.26 -17.94
N LEU A 27 -18.29 10.10 -17.42
CA LEU A 27 -19.06 9.98 -16.18
C LEU A 27 -18.23 10.32 -14.95
N LEU A 28 -16.98 9.84 -14.87
CA LEU A 28 -16.09 10.09 -13.74
C LEU A 28 -15.67 11.56 -13.65
N GLN A 29 -15.57 12.28 -14.77
CA GLN A 29 -15.33 13.73 -14.78
C GLN A 29 -16.45 14.55 -14.13
N GLN A 30 -17.66 13.99 -14.02
CA GLN A 30 -18.82 14.65 -13.39
C GLN A 30 -18.88 14.43 -11.88
N VAL A 31 -17.98 13.60 -11.31
CA VAL A 31 -17.95 13.37 -9.86
C VAL A 31 -17.47 14.63 -9.15
N ALA A 32 -18.28 15.12 -8.20
CA ALA A 32 -18.00 16.35 -7.50
C ALA A 32 -16.63 16.34 -6.79
N GLY A 33 -15.84 17.42 -6.97
CA GLY A 33 -14.54 17.59 -6.37
C GLY A 33 -13.45 16.70 -6.96
N VAL A 34 -13.65 16.13 -8.16
CA VAL A 34 -12.60 15.45 -8.94
C VAL A 34 -11.98 16.46 -9.91
N GLU A 35 -10.65 16.60 -9.85
CA GLU A 35 -9.87 17.54 -10.66
C GLU A 35 -8.95 16.83 -11.65
N ALA A 36 -8.57 15.58 -11.35
CA ALA A 36 -7.68 14.79 -12.20
C ALA A 36 -8.02 13.29 -12.16
N MET A 37 -7.61 12.58 -13.20
CA MET A 37 -7.78 11.13 -13.28
C MET A 37 -6.58 10.47 -13.95
N VAL A 38 -6.16 9.32 -13.39
CA VAL A 38 -5.11 8.46 -13.92
C VAL A 38 -5.70 7.11 -14.32
N TRP A 39 -5.37 6.65 -15.51
CA TRP A 39 -5.55 5.26 -15.91
C TRP A 39 -4.37 4.43 -15.40
N ARG A 40 -4.63 3.49 -14.48
CA ARG A 40 -3.64 2.53 -13.96
C ARG A 40 -3.85 1.16 -14.59
N ASN A 41 -3.75 1.14 -15.91
CA ASN A 41 -4.00 -0.01 -16.76
C ASN A 41 -2.74 -0.89 -16.94
N ASP A 42 -1.87 -0.97 -15.93
CA ASP A 42 -0.59 -1.70 -15.94
C ASP A 42 -0.68 -3.12 -15.39
N THR A 43 -1.89 -3.67 -15.21
CA THR A 43 -2.08 -5.03 -14.69
C THR A 43 -1.83 -6.12 -15.74
N GLY A 44 -1.32 -7.28 -15.28
CA GLY A 44 -1.12 -8.44 -16.15
C GLY A 44 -2.41 -9.06 -16.70
N ALA A 45 -3.57 -8.79 -16.09
CA ALA A 45 -4.86 -9.25 -16.58
C ALA A 45 -5.19 -8.70 -17.97
N ARG A 46 -4.74 -7.49 -18.29
CA ARG A 46 -4.96 -6.86 -19.60
C ARG A 46 -4.32 -7.63 -20.75
N GLU A 47 -3.16 -8.23 -20.53
CA GLU A 47 -2.48 -9.03 -21.56
C GLU A 47 -3.30 -10.27 -21.95
N LEU A 48 -4.04 -10.85 -20.99
CA LEU A 48 -4.92 -11.99 -21.25
C LEU A 48 -6.12 -11.60 -22.14
N GLU A 49 -6.47 -10.32 -22.13
CA GLU A 49 -7.54 -9.73 -22.95
C GLU A 49 -7.01 -9.10 -24.25
N GLY A 50 -5.72 -9.26 -24.54
CA GLY A 50 -5.09 -8.67 -25.73
C GLY A 50 -4.91 -7.14 -25.64
N LEU A 51 -4.95 -6.57 -24.46
CA LEU A 51 -4.85 -5.12 -24.22
C LEU A 51 -3.42 -4.74 -23.78
N PRO A 52 -2.91 -3.57 -24.20
CA PRO A 52 -1.61 -3.06 -23.75
C PRO A 52 -1.66 -2.66 -22.27
N ARG A 53 -0.51 -2.76 -21.60
CA ARG A 53 -0.31 -2.15 -20.28
C ARG A 53 0.06 -0.69 -20.45
N GLU A 54 -0.57 0.18 -19.68
CA GLU A 54 -0.27 1.60 -19.69
C GLU A 54 -0.57 2.27 -18.34
N VAL A 55 0.14 3.36 -18.08
CA VAL A 55 -0.21 4.34 -17.08
C VAL A 55 -0.28 5.68 -17.78
N SER A 56 -1.43 6.36 -17.69
CA SER A 56 -1.62 7.65 -18.37
C SER A 56 -2.55 8.57 -17.57
N VAL A 57 -2.30 9.87 -17.65
CA VAL A 57 -3.23 10.88 -17.13
C VAL A 57 -4.36 11.04 -18.14
N ALA A 58 -5.60 10.82 -17.68
CA ALA A 58 -6.79 10.92 -18.51
C ALA A 58 -7.24 12.37 -18.68
N PHE A 59 -7.19 13.14 -17.61
CA PHE A 59 -7.43 14.59 -17.58
C PHE A 59 -6.84 15.21 -16.30
N GLY A 60 -6.72 16.53 -16.29
CA GLY A 60 -6.17 17.32 -15.18
C GLY A 60 -4.67 17.14 -15.01
N GLU A 61 -4.16 17.67 -13.90
CA GLU A 61 -2.75 17.55 -13.53
C GLU A 61 -2.64 16.78 -12.22
N VAL A 62 -1.65 15.88 -12.12
CA VAL A 62 -1.41 15.06 -10.92
C VAL A 62 -0.02 15.37 -10.41
N HIS A 63 0.03 16.00 -9.24
CA HIS A 63 1.27 16.26 -8.50
C HIS A 63 1.44 15.23 -7.39
N GLU A 64 2.46 14.40 -7.50
CA GLU A 64 2.78 13.39 -6.49
C GLU A 64 3.72 13.95 -5.41
N PRO A 65 3.47 13.62 -4.14
CA PRO A 65 2.42 12.76 -3.62
C PRO A 65 1.07 13.46 -3.46
N VAL A 66 -0.02 12.74 -3.75
CA VAL A 66 -1.38 13.14 -3.38
C VAL A 66 -1.63 12.71 -1.94
N TRP A 67 -2.02 13.64 -1.08
CA TRP A 67 -2.18 13.36 0.35
C TRP A 67 -3.60 12.88 0.66
N ILE A 68 -3.68 11.80 1.45
CA ILE A 68 -4.93 11.32 2.07
C ILE A 68 -4.78 11.26 3.58
N GLU A 69 -5.92 11.21 4.27
CA GLU A 69 -5.98 10.95 5.70
C GLU A 69 -6.73 9.63 5.94
N GLU A 70 -6.13 8.76 6.75
CA GLU A 70 -6.72 7.50 7.14
C GLU A 70 -6.34 7.16 8.58
N ASN A 71 -7.35 6.83 9.40
CA ASN A 71 -7.15 6.46 10.80
C ASN A 71 -6.26 7.47 11.57
N GLY A 72 -6.44 8.78 11.34
CA GLY A 72 -5.69 9.84 11.99
C GLY A 72 -4.25 10.04 11.50
N ALA A 73 -3.78 9.26 10.55
CA ALA A 73 -2.47 9.39 9.91
C ALA A 73 -2.59 9.99 8.50
N ARG A 74 -1.50 10.63 8.03
CA ARG A 74 -1.41 11.21 6.69
C ARG A 74 -0.51 10.37 5.80
N PHE A 75 -1.00 10.05 4.60
CA PHE A 75 -0.29 9.23 3.62
C PHE A 75 -0.17 9.93 2.28
N GLY A 76 1.05 10.04 1.79
CA GLY A 76 1.35 10.54 0.44
C GLY A 76 1.28 9.40 -0.57
N ILE A 77 0.30 9.47 -1.44
CA ILE A 77 0.02 8.47 -2.45
C ILE A 77 0.64 8.88 -3.78
N ALA A 78 1.16 7.92 -4.52
CA ALA A 78 1.71 8.12 -5.85
C ALA A 78 0.83 7.39 -6.90
N PRO A 79 -0.25 8.02 -7.40
CA PRO A 79 -1.18 7.38 -8.33
C PRO A 79 -0.54 7.01 -9.68
N ILE A 80 0.51 7.69 -10.10
CA ILE A 80 1.22 7.44 -11.35
C ILE A 80 2.39 6.47 -11.14
N SER A 81 3.30 6.81 -10.20
CA SER A 81 4.57 6.10 -10.02
C SER A 81 4.53 4.98 -8.96
N GLY A 82 3.49 4.94 -8.13
CA GLY A 82 3.34 3.96 -7.05
C GLY A 82 2.96 2.56 -7.51
N GLN A 83 2.96 1.61 -6.58
CA GLN A 83 2.50 0.24 -6.84
C GLN A 83 0.97 0.19 -6.92
N LYS A 84 0.42 -0.72 -7.73
CA LYS A 84 -1.02 -0.89 -7.98
C LYS A 84 -1.68 0.47 -8.30
N THR A 85 -2.82 0.74 -7.67
CA THR A 85 -3.53 2.02 -7.79
C THR A 85 -2.98 3.11 -6.89
N GLY A 86 -2.06 2.78 -5.95
CA GLY A 86 -1.38 3.71 -5.05
C GLY A 86 -1.59 3.43 -3.56
N TRP A 87 -2.73 2.91 -3.15
CA TRP A 87 -3.06 2.60 -1.76
C TRP A 87 -3.98 1.38 -1.63
N PHE A 88 -4.01 0.78 -0.43
CA PHE A 88 -4.80 -0.41 -0.11
C PHE A 88 -5.96 -0.03 0.82
N TYR A 89 -7.01 0.58 0.28
CA TYR A 89 -8.20 0.97 1.05
C TYR A 89 -8.97 -0.20 1.66
N ASP A 90 -8.87 -1.39 1.05
CA ASP A 90 -9.45 -2.63 1.55
C ASP A 90 -8.93 -3.03 2.94
N GLN A 91 -7.74 -2.57 3.33
CA GLN A 91 -7.16 -2.80 4.65
C GLN A 91 -7.50 -1.73 5.69
N ARG A 92 -8.25 -0.68 5.34
CA ARG A 92 -8.55 0.46 6.22
C ARG A 92 -9.18 0.05 7.54
N ASP A 93 -10.22 -0.79 7.47
CA ASP A 93 -10.96 -1.23 8.66
C ASP A 93 -10.15 -2.21 9.49
N ASN A 94 -9.34 -3.06 8.84
CA ASN A 94 -8.40 -3.95 9.52
C ASN A 94 -7.34 -3.13 10.28
N ARG A 95 -6.79 -2.09 9.65
CA ARG A 95 -5.87 -1.16 10.34
C ARG A 95 -6.54 -0.51 11.54
N ALA A 96 -7.78 0.01 11.38
CA ALA A 96 -8.52 0.60 12.49
C ALA A 96 -8.76 -0.40 13.64
N ALA A 97 -9.09 -1.64 13.34
CA ALA A 97 -9.34 -2.70 14.33
C ALA A 97 -8.09 -3.07 15.15
N LEU A 98 -6.88 -2.86 14.60
CA LEU A 98 -5.63 -3.09 15.32
C LEU A 98 -5.31 -1.98 16.34
N MET A 99 -5.75 -0.75 16.12
CA MET A 99 -5.31 0.43 16.88
C MET A 99 -5.54 0.36 18.39
N PRO A 100 -6.60 -0.28 18.92
CA PRO A 100 -6.76 -0.45 20.37
C PRO A 100 -5.64 -1.25 21.06
N TRP A 101 -4.89 -2.05 20.31
CA TRP A 101 -3.87 -2.97 20.84
C TRP A 101 -2.43 -2.43 20.79
N VAL A 102 -2.22 -1.26 20.18
CA VAL A 102 -0.86 -0.75 19.91
C VAL A 102 -0.34 0.26 20.93
N ARG A 103 -1.17 0.77 21.84
CA ARG A 103 -0.74 1.79 22.82
C ARG A 103 0.36 1.26 23.74
N GLY A 104 1.52 1.94 23.74
CA GLY A 104 2.70 1.55 24.51
C GLY A 104 3.43 0.31 23.94
N ALA A 105 2.99 -0.21 22.79
CA ALA A 105 3.56 -1.40 22.17
C ALA A 105 4.78 -1.08 21.29
N ARG A 106 5.68 -2.04 21.19
CA ARG A 106 6.68 -2.13 20.12
C ARG A 106 6.09 -2.91 18.97
N VAL A 107 5.92 -2.26 17.81
CA VAL A 107 5.25 -2.83 16.63
C VAL A 107 6.26 -3.20 15.56
N LEU A 108 6.11 -4.39 14.97
CA LEU A 108 6.81 -4.83 13.76
C LEU A 108 5.80 -4.88 12.61
N ASP A 109 6.06 -4.14 11.55
CA ASP A 109 5.23 -4.10 10.33
C ASP A 109 6.03 -4.71 9.17
N LEU A 110 5.72 -5.95 8.82
CA LEU A 110 6.35 -6.70 7.73
C LEU A 110 5.58 -6.50 6.42
N PHE A 111 6.31 -6.32 5.32
CA PHE A 111 5.76 -5.94 4.01
C PHE A 111 5.07 -4.58 4.07
N SER A 112 5.72 -3.63 4.75
CA SER A 112 5.10 -2.40 5.21
C SER A 112 4.66 -1.45 4.09
N TYR A 113 5.18 -1.60 2.86
CA TYR A 113 4.91 -0.69 1.73
C TYR A 113 5.08 0.79 2.16
N GLY A 114 4.00 1.59 2.11
CA GLY A 114 3.99 3.00 2.55
C GLY A 114 3.78 3.19 4.07
N GLY A 115 3.88 2.14 4.87
CA GLY A 115 3.77 2.19 6.34
C GLY A 115 2.35 2.28 6.87
N GLY A 116 1.38 1.78 6.13
CA GLY A 116 -0.03 1.89 6.52
C GLY A 116 -0.33 1.38 7.93
N TRP A 117 0.28 0.28 8.34
CA TRP A 117 0.12 -0.28 9.67
C TRP A 117 1.02 0.40 10.70
N GLY A 118 2.33 0.49 10.42
CA GLY A 118 3.31 1.01 11.37
C GLY A 118 3.13 2.49 11.69
N VAL A 119 2.82 3.33 10.68
CA VAL A 119 2.57 4.77 10.90
C VAL A 119 1.26 4.98 11.66
N CYS A 120 0.17 4.26 11.30
CA CYS A 120 -1.06 4.30 12.07
C CYS A 120 -0.83 3.88 13.53
N ALA A 121 -0.09 2.80 13.78
CA ALA A 121 0.24 2.35 15.13
C ALA A 121 0.97 3.44 15.94
N ALA A 122 1.96 4.09 15.34
CA ALA A 122 2.69 5.18 15.98
C ALA A 122 1.78 6.38 16.31
N VAL A 123 0.87 6.76 15.41
CA VAL A 123 -0.14 7.83 15.65
C VAL A 123 -1.06 7.45 16.82
N HIS A 124 -1.43 6.17 16.96
CA HIS A 124 -2.30 5.67 18.04
C HIS A 124 -1.55 5.32 19.34
N GLY A 125 -0.29 5.73 19.46
CA GLY A 125 0.45 5.67 20.71
C GLY A 125 1.33 4.44 20.90
N ALA A 126 1.72 3.76 19.83
CA ALA A 126 2.83 2.80 19.90
C ALA A 126 4.13 3.51 20.34
N ASP A 127 4.91 2.86 21.18
CA ASP A 127 6.20 3.39 21.62
C ASP A 127 7.20 3.43 20.46
N SER A 128 7.15 2.42 19.61
CA SER A 128 7.93 2.37 18.38
C SER A 128 7.28 1.46 17.33
N ALA A 129 7.52 1.77 16.06
CA ALA A 129 7.19 0.92 14.93
C ALA A 129 8.44 0.69 14.06
N LEU A 130 8.73 -0.57 13.74
CA LEU A 130 9.74 -0.95 12.77
C LEU A 130 9.05 -1.44 11.51
N CYS A 131 9.16 -0.66 10.44
CA CYS A 131 8.60 -0.97 9.13
C CYS A 131 9.66 -1.66 8.25
N VAL A 132 9.37 -2.86 7.79
CA VAL A 132 10.26 -3.69 6.97
C VAL A 132 9.69 -3.87 5.57
N ASP A 133 10.48 -3.54 4.57
CA ASP A 133 10.14 -3.77 3.16
C ASP A 133 11.44 -3.95 2.35
N ALA A 134 11.38 -4.72 1.27
CA ALA A 134 12.50 -4.87 0.36
C ALA A 134 12.70 -3.65 -0.56
N SER A 135 11.66 -2.83 -0.72
CA SER A 135 11.61 -1.67 -1.62
C SER A 135 12.09 -0.39 -0.92
N ALA A 136 13.26 0.13 -1.31
CA ALA A 136 13.74 1.42 -0.83
C ALA A 136 12.75 2.58 -1.09
N PRO A 137 12.10 2.70 -2.28
CA PRO A 137 11.08 3.72 -2.50
C PRO A 137 9.86 3.61 -1.57
N ALA A 138 9.45 2.38 -1.22
CA ALA A 138 8.38 2.16 -0.26
C ALA A 138 8.78 2.70 1.12
N LEU A 139 9.98 2.37 1.60
CA LEU A 139 10.49 2.85 2.88
C LEU A 139 10.73 4.36 2.92
N ALA A 140 11.13 4.98 1.82
CA ALA A 140 11.17 6.44 1.70
C ALA A 140 9.76 7.05 1.86
N SER A 141 8.73 6.37 1.38
CA SER A 141 7.34 6.77 1.61
C SER A 141 6.92 6.59 3.07
N VAL A 142 7.35 5.51 3.76
CA VAL A 142 7.14 5.34 5.21
C VAL A 142 7.69 6.52 5.99
N ALA A 143 8.95 6.88 5.76
CA ALA A 143 9.59 7.99 6.46
C ALA A 143 8.83 9.32 6.23
N ARG A 144 8.50 9.64 4.98
CA ARG A 144 7.72 10.84 4.62
C ARG A 144 6.34 10.85 5.30
N ASN A 145 5.65 9.71 5.32
CA ASN A 145 4.31 9.57 5.92
C ASN A 145 4.37 9.70 7.45
N ALA A 146 5.40 9.13 8.08
CA ALA A 146 5.64 9.27 9.52
C ALA A 146 5.91 10.73 9.91
N GLU A 147 6.75 11.45 9.16
CA GLU A 147 6.99 12.88 9.37
C GLU A 147 5.72 13.70 9.18
N ALA A 148 4.98 13.48 8.10
CA ALA A 148 3.72 14.18 7.82
C ALA A 148 2.63 13.90 8.85
N SER A 149 2.72 12.78 9.57
CA SER A 149 1.83 12.38 10.67
C SER A 149 2.35 12.81 12.06
N GLY A 150 3.50 13.48 12.14
CA GLY A 150 4.09 13.94 13.42
C GLY A 150 4.67 12.84 14.30
N VAL A 151 4.99 11.67 13.72
CA VAL A 151 5.48 10.50 14.47
C VAL A 151 6.84 9.97 13.96
N GLY A 152 7.58 10.76 13.19
CA GLY A 152 8.86 10.36 12.59
C GLY A 152 9.85 9.76 13.59
N ALA A 153 9.93 10.33 14.80
CA ALA A 153 10.83 9.83 15.86
C ALA A 153 10.47 8.41 16.38
N ARG A 154 9.25 7.94 16.17
CA ARG A 154 8.78 6.63 16.63
C ARG A 154 8.81 5.56 15.55
N VAL A 155 8.97 5.95 14.27
CA VAL A 155 8.95 5.03 13.13
C VAL A 155 10.36 4.86 12.58
N ARG A 156 10.81 3.61 12.53
CA ARG A 156 12.09 3.22 11.92
C ARG A 156 11.82 2.34 10.71
N THR A 157 12.72 2.34 9.76
CA THR A 157 12.65 1.52 8.56
C THR A 157 13.82 0.55 8.47
N LEU A 158 13.59 -0.64 7.93
CA LEU A 158 14.60 -1.64 7.64
C LEU A 158 14.40 -2.16 6.21
N GLN A 159 15.35 -1.85 5.34
CA GLN A 159 15.32 -2.38 3.97
C GLN A 159 15.89 -3.79 3.95
N GLN A 160 15.01 -4.76 3.94
CA GLN A 160 15.36 -6.17 3.90
C GLN A 160 14.17 -7.01 3.41
N ASP A 161 14.45 -8.21 2.88
CA ASP A 161 13.40 -9.23 2.70
C ASP A 161 12.81 -9.60 4.07
N ALA A 162 11.49 -9.76 4.13
CA ALA A 162 10.79 -9.98 5.39
C ALA A 162 11.22 -11.29 6.11
N PHE A 163 11.52 -12.35 5.35
CA PHE A 163 12.01 -13.62 5.93
C PHE A 163 13.41 -13.47 6.55
N ASP A 164 14.30 -12.76 5.86
CA ASP A 164 15.64 -12.49 6.34
C ASP A 164 15.61 -11.53 7.53
N ALA A 165 14.74 -10.52 7.50
CA ALA A 165 14.53 -9.61 8.62
C ALA A 165 14.05 -10.34 9.87
N CYS A 166 13.04 -11.22 9.76
CA CYS A 166 12.57 -12.05 10.88
C CYS A 166 13.69 -12.91 11.48
N LYS A 167 14.55 -13.50 10.64
CA LYS A 167 15.70 -14.28 11.11
C LYS A 167 16.70 -13.40 11.86
N ALA A 168 17.10 -12.27 11.27
CA ALA A 168 18.07 -11.34 11.85
C ALA A 168 17.58 -10.75 13.18
N LEU A 169 16.32 -10.30 13.24
CA LEU A 169 15.72 -9.75 14.45
C LEU A 169 15.64 -10.79 15.58
N ARG A 170 15.31 -12.04 15.26
CA ARG A 170 15.30 -13.14 16.22
C ARG A 170 16.70 -13.44 16.75
N GLU A 171 17.70 -13.49 15.88
CA GLU A 171 19.11 -13.72 16.24
C GLU A 171 19.66 -12.58 17.11
N ALA A 172 19.22 -11.35 16.85
CA ALA A 172 19.55 -10.17 17.68
C ALA A 172 18.79 -10.12 19.02
N GLY A 173 17.87 -11.07 19.26
CA GLY A 173 17.07 -11.09 20.49
C GLY A 173 15.99 -10.02 20.58
N GLU A 174 15.66 -9.36 19.45
CA GLU A 174 14.59 -8.34 19.40
C GLU A 174 13.23 -8.95 19.74
N ARG A 175 12.40 -8.15 20.41
CA ARG A 175 11.05 -8.52 20.81
C ARG A 175 10.08 -7.43 20.43
N PHE A 176 8.88 -7.80 20.02
CA PHE A 176 7.79 -6.93 19.66
C PHE A 176 6.51 -7.41 20.34
N ASP A 177 5.67 -6.46 20.74
CA ASP A 177 4.39 -6.76 21.40
C ASP A 177 3.32 -7.03 20.35
N VAL A 178 3.44 -6.39 19.18
CA VAL A 178 2.54 -6.56 18.04
C VAL A 178 3.36 -6.79 16.77
N ILE A 179 3.00 -7.83 16.02
CA ILE A 179 3.61 -8.12 14.72
C ILE A 179 2.50 -8.15 13.68
N VAL A 180 2.62 -7.30 12.67
CA VAL A 180 1.74 -7.29 11.50
C VAL A 180 2.44 -8.03 10.36
N VAL A 181 1.72 -8.98 9.76
CA VAL A 181 2.20 -9.77 8.63
C VAL A 181 1.15 -9.67 7.52
N ASP A 182 1.37 -8.73 6.59
CA ASP A 182 0.46 -8.47 5.46
C ASP A 182 1.19 -8.72 4.12
N PRO A 183 1.52 -9.98 3.80
CA PRO A 183 2.35 -10.31 2.66
C PRO A 183 1.59 -10.17 1.34
N PRO A 184 2.29 -9.98 0.22
CA PRO A 184 1.70 -10.18 -1.09
C PRO A 184 1.25 -11.64 -1.25
N ALA A 185 0.29 -11.89 -2.15
CA ALA A 185 -0.15 -13.25 -2.44
C ALA A 185 1.03 -14.10 -2.92
N PHE A 186 1.46 -15.07 -2.10
CA PHE A 186 2.51 -16.04 -2.48
C PHE A 186 2.00 -17.09 -3.47
N ILE A 187 0.68 -17.34 -3.52
CA ILE A 187 0.05 -18.25 -4.48
C ILE A 187 -0.64 -17.41 -5.56
N LYS A 188 0.04 -17.20 -6.70
CA LYS A 188 -0.51 -16.46 -7.84
C LYS A 188 -1.18 -17.35 -8.88
N ARG A 189 -0.77 -18.62 -8.97
CA ARG A 189 -1.28 -19.61 -9.93
C ARG A 189 -1.39 -20.97 -9.22
N LYS A 190 -2.26 -21.85 -9.72
CA LYS A 190 -2.46 -23.20 -9.15
C LYS A 190 -1.14 -23.97 -9.01
N LYS A 191 -0.22 -23.85 -9.97
CA LYS A 191 1.10 -24.49 -9.93
C LYS A 191 2.02 -24.00 -8.81
N ASP A 192 1.77 -22.80 -8.27
CA ASP A 192 2.60 -22.18 -7.23
C ASP A 192 2.08 -22.52 -5.82
N ALA A 193 1.01 -23.37 -5.72
CA ALA A 193 0.29 -23.63 -4.48
C ALA A 193 1.16 -24.22 -3.37
N GLU A 194 2.00 -25.19 -3.70
CA GLU A 194 2.87 -25.87 -2.73
C GLU A 194 3.95 -24.94 -2.18
N GLN A 195 4.66 -24.26 -3.08
CA GLN A 195 5.70 -23.29 -2.69
C GLN A 195 5.12 -22.10 -1.92
N GLY A 196 3.96 -21.59 -2.34
CA GLY A 196 3.29 -20.50 -1.64
C GLY A 196 2.79 -20.91 -0.26
N ALA A 197 2.28 -22.14 -0.09
CA ALA A 197 1.92 -22.67 1.22
C ALA A 197 3.12 -22.78 2.17
N LEU A 198 4.30 -23.19 1.64
CA LEU A 198 5.54 -23.21 2.42
C LEU A 198 5.97 -21.78 2.81
N ALA A 199 5.83 -20.79 1.92
CA ALA A 199 6.13 -19.40 2.24
C ALA A 199 5.23 -18.87 3.38
N TYR A 200 3.91 -19.12 3.33
CA TYR A 200 3.01 -18.75 4.43
C TYR A 200 3.38 -19.43 5.76
N ARG A 201 3.80 -20.70 5.73
CA ARG A 201 4.24 -21.40 6.96
C ARG A 201 5.55 -20.83 7.51
N ARG A 202 6.44 -20.34 6.66
CA ARG A 202 7.74 -19.80 7.10
C ARG A 202 7.63 -18.43 7.73
N ILE A 203 6.68 -17.62 7.31
CA ILE A 203 6.51 -16.26 7.84
C ILE A 203 5.69 -16.24 9.13
N ASN A 204 4.81 -17.24 9.36
CA ASN A 204 4.05 -17.42 10.59
C ASN A 204 4.83 -18.27 11.60
#